data_ca25fd9c33d0b637585b5fd9997f2a1b
#
_entry.id   ca25fd9c33d0b637585b5fd9997f2a1b
#
_cell.length_a   1.000
_cell.length_b   1.000
_cell.length_c   1.000
_cell.angle_alpha   90.00
_cell.angle_beta   90.00
_cell.angle_gamma   90.00
#
_symmetry.space_group_name_H-M   'P 1'
#
loop_
_entity.id
_entity.type
_entity.pdbx_description
1 polymer ?
#
loop_
_entity_poly.entity_id
_entity_poly.type
_entity_poly.pdbx_seq_one_letter_code
_entity_poly.pdbx_strand_id
1 'polypeptide(L)' 'MTNSTTVDQIADRVEHLLLRHEELQRTNALLQQQVLAVSHERDLLKSKLAAARSRVDALIERLPQNTSTDADS' A
#
# COMPACT_ATOMS: atom_id res chain seq x y z
N MET A 1 22.70 -48.30 -12.11
CA MET A 1 22.65 -47.72 -10.74
C MET A 1 22.89 -46.25 -10.73
N THR A 2 23.82 -45.71 -11.50
CA THR A 2 24.07 -44.29 -11.57
C THR A 2 22.88 -43.50 -12.13
N ASN A 3 22.10 -44.09 -13.05
CA ASN A 3 20.95 -43.40 -13.64
C ASN A 3 19.81 -43.21 -12.66
N SER A 4 19.55 -44.18 -11.76
CA SER A 4 18.47 -44.02 -10.79
C SER A 4 18.83 -42.97 -9.72
N THR A 5 20.10 -42.87 -9.34
CA THR A 5 20.55 -41.84 -8.41
C THR A 5 20.41 -40.42 -9.03
N THR A 6 20.74 -40.33 -10.33
CA THR A 6 20.61 -39.07 -11.06
C THR A 6 19.14 -38.66 -11.19
N VAL A 7 18.27 -39.62 -11.50
CA VAL A 7 16.83 -39.37 -11.59
C VAL A 7 16.27 -38.94 -10.22
N ASP A 8 16.69 -39.60 -9.15
CA ASP A 8 16.28 -39.25 -7.79
C ASP A 8 16.70 -37.83 -7.42
N GLN A 9 17.93 -37.45 -7.79
CA GLN A 9 18.41 -36.09 -7.55
C GLN A 9 17.61 -35.04 -8.31
N ILE A 10 17.27 -35.35 -9.58
CA ILE A 10 16.44 -34.47 -10.39
C ILE A 10 15.05 -34.33 -9.78
N ALA A 11 14.48 -35.44 -9.33
CA ALA A 11 13.16 -35.44 -8.70
C ALA A 11 13.15 -34.62 -7.44
N ASP A 12 14.20 -34.75 -6.60
CA ASP A 12 14.34 -33.93 -5.38
C ASP A 12 14.43 -32.44 -5.70
N ARG A 13 15.19 -32.09 -6.75
CA ARG A 13 15.32 -30.70 -7.16
C ARG A 13 13.99 -30.14 -7.67
N VAL A 14 13.26 -30.96 -8.44
CA VAL A 14 11.94 -30.54 -8.94
C VAL A 14 10.97 -30.30 -7.79
N GLU A 15 10.93 -31.23 -6.82
CA GLU A 15 10.10 -31.06 -5.65
C GLU A 15 10.46 -29.80 -4.88
N HIS A 16 11.74 -29.54 -4.70
CA HIS A 16 12.22 -28.37 -4.00
C HIS A 16 11.82 -27.09 -4.74
N LEU A 17 11.93 -27.09 -6.05
CA LEU A 17 11.52 -25.96 -6.88
C LEU A 17 10.02 -25.72 -6.81
N LEU A 18 9.22 -26.79 -6.79
CA LEU A 18 7.77 -26.68 -6.68
C LEU A 18 7.36 -26.06 -5.33
N LEU A 19 7.97 -26.54 -4.25
CA LEU A 19 7.70 -26.00 -2.92
C LEU A 19 8.06 -24.52 -2.86
N ARG A 20 9.21 -24.18 -3.42
CA ARG A 20 9.66 -22.78 -3.45
C ARG A 20 8.73 -21.91 -4.29
N HIS A 21 8.25 -22.45 -5.39
CA HIS A 21 7.30 -21.75 -6.23
C HIS A 21 5.99 -21.46 -5.49
N GLU A 22 5.49 -22.45 -4.75
CA GLU A 22 4.29 -22.29 -3.93
C GLU A 22 4.49 -21.22 -2.86
N GLU A 23 5.63 -21.23 -2.19
CA GLU A 23 5.96 -20.22 -1.19
C GLU A 23 6.00 -18.82 -1.79
N LEU A 24 6.60 -18.69 -2.97
CA LEU A 24 6.68 -17.43 -3.68
C LEU A 24 5.29 -16.95 -4.11
N GLN A 25 4.43 -17.85 -4.53
CA GLN A 25 3.06 -17.50 -4.89
C GLN A 25 2.29 -16.98 -3.69
N ARG A 26 2.43 -17.62 -2.54
CA ARG A 26 1.80 -17.18 -1.29
C ARG A 26 2.31 -15.81 -0.86
N THR A 27 3.61 -15.63 -0.94
CA THR A 27 4.24 -14.36 -0.60
C THR A 27 3.78 -13.25 -1.53
N ASN A 28 3.69 -13.54 -2.83
CA ASN A 28 3.18 -12.58 -3.81
C ASN A 28 1.74 -12.19 -3.51
N ALA A 29 0.89 -13.15 -3.22
CA ALA A 29 -0.51 -12.87 -2.89
C ALA A 29 -0.61 -11.99 -1.66
N LEU A 30 0.18 -12.30 -0.63
CA LEU A 30 0.20 -11.51 0.60
C LEU A 30 0.69 -10.09 0.35
N LEU A 31 1.77 -9.94 -0.44
CA LEU A 31 2.30 -8.63 -0.79
C LEU A 31 1.31 -7.81 -1.59
N GLN A 32 0.58 -8.43 -2.50
CA GLN A 32 -0.47 -7.75 -3.26
C GLN A 32 -1.57 -7.24 -2.35
N GLN A 33 -1.99 -8.04 -1.37
CA GLN A 33 -2.97 -7.62 -0.37
C GLN A 33 -2.46 -6.45 0.45
N GLN A 34 -1.20 -6.48 0.86
CA GLN A 34 -0.59 -5.39 1.61
C GLN A 34 -0.51 -4.11 0.80
N VAL A 35 -0.14 -4.22 -0.48
CA VAL A 35 -0.08 -3.06 -1.37
C VAL A 35 -1.47 -2.44 -1.54
N LEU A 36 -2.49 -3.25 -1.72
CA LEU A 36 -3.86 -2.77 -1.83
C LEU A 36 -4.33 -2.08 -0.55
N ALA A 37 -4.01 -2.65 0.61
CA ALA A 37 -4.37 -2.08 1.90
C ALA A 37 -3.68 -0.73 2.11
N VAL A 38 -2.38 -0.65 1.84
CA VAL A 38 -1.62 0.59 1.98
C VAL A 38 -2.10 1.65 0.99
N SER A 39 -2.42 1.25 -0.24
CA SER A 39 -2.97 2.17 -1.24
C SER A 39 -4.31 2.74 -0.79
N HIS A 40 -5.16 1.91 -0.20
CA HIS A 40 -6.45 2.33 0.33
C HIS A 40 -6.27 3.33 1.49
N GLU A 41 -5.37 3.03 2.41
CA GLU A 41 -5.05 3.94 3.51
C GLU A 41 -4.52 5.28 2.99
N ARG A 42 -3.64 5.22 2.00
CA ARG A 42 -3.12 6.43 1.37
C ARG A 42 -4.23 7.28 0.78
N ASP A 43 -5.16 6.65 0.07
CA ASP A 43 -6.28 7.37 -0.55
C ASP A 43 -7.18 7.99 0.51
N LEU A 44 -7.44 7.28 1.60
CA LEU A 44 -8.21 7.82 2.73
C LEU A 44 -7.52 9.02 3.36
N LEU A 45 -6.20 8.92 3.58
CA LEU A 45 -5.43 10.02 4.15
C LEU A 45 -5.41 11.23 3.21
N LYS A 46 -5.28 11.01 1.91
CA LYS A 46 -5.35 12.09 0.92
C LYS A 46 -6.70 12.80 0.97
N SER A 47 -7.79 12.04 1.06
CA SER A 47 -9.12 12.61 1.18
C SER A 47 -9.27 13.45 2.45
N LYS A 48 -8.79 12.94 3.57
CA LYS A 48 -8.83 13.65 4.85
C LYS A 48 -8.01 14.93 4.80
N LEU A 49 -6.83 14.86 4.20
CA LEU A 49 -5.96 16.05 4.04
C LEU A 49 -6.62 17.08 3.13
N ALA A 50 -7.23 16.67 2.05
CA ALA A 50 -7.94 17.56 1.14
C ALA A 50 -9.10 18.25 1.86
N ALA A 51 -9.87 17.51 2.65
CA ALA A 51 -10.97 18.07 3.42
C ALA A 51 -10.48 19.04 4.48
N ALA A 52 -9.42 18.68 5.20
CA ALA A 52 -8.82 19.55 6.21
C ALA A 52 -8.27 20.83 5.59
N ARG A 53 -7.61 20.72 4.44
CA ARG A 53 -7.06 21.85 3.72
C ARG A 53 -8.17 22.80 3.26
N SER A 54 -9.26 22.23 2.77
CA SER A 54 -10.42 23.02 2.35
C SER A 54 -11.01 23.81 3.51
N ARG A 55 -11.07 23.19 4.70
CA ARG A 55 -11.57 23.87 5.91
C ARG A 55 -10.64 25.00 6.35
N VAL A 56 -9.32 24.75 6.29
CA VAL A 56 -8.34 25.78 6.64
C VAL A 56 -8.43 26.95 5.66
N ASP A 57 -8.55 26.67 4.36
CA ASP A 57 -8.69 27.71 3.33
C ASP A 57 -9.95 28.54 3.57
N ALA A 58 -11.05 27.90 3.93
CA ALA A 58 -12.29 28.61 4.26
C ALA A 58 -12.13 29.52 5.48
N LEU A 59 -11.41 29.04 6.50
CA LEU A 59 -11.13 29.84 7.69
C LEU A 59 -10.23 31.02 7.36
N ILE A 60 -9.24 30.83 6.52
CA ILE A 60 -8.33 31.89 6.09
C ILE A 60 -9.10 32.97 5.32
N GLU A 61 -10.04 32.57 4.47
CA GLU A 61 -10.89 33.50 3.75
C GLU A 61 -11.76 34.34 4.67
N ARG A 62 -12.22 33.73 5.78
CA ARG A 62 -13.04 34.44 6.76
C ARG A 62 -12.22 35.43 7.60
N LEU A 63 -10.96 35.10 7.88
CA LEU A 63 -10.10 35.94 8.72
C LEU A 63 -9.94 37.36 8.20
N PRO A 64 -9.65 37.61 6.91
CA PRO A 64 -9.56 38.97 6.41
C PRO A 64 -10.87 39.76 6.57
N GLN A 65 -12.00 39.11 6.34
CA GLN A 65 -13.31 39.72 6.47
C GLN A 65 -13.57 40.13 7.92
N ASN A 66 -13.27 39.25 8.86
CA ASN A 66 -13.42 39.52 10.29
C ASN A 66 -12.49 40.63 10.74
N THR A 67 -11.26 40.64 10.25
CA THR A 67 -10.27 41.65 10.56
C THR A 67 -10.69 43.02 10.00
N SER A 68 -11.22 43.05 8.78
CA SER A 68 -11.76 44.25 8.14
C SER A 68 -12.93 44.82 8.94
N THR A 69 -13.84 43.98 9.38
CA THR A 69 -15.01 44.35 10.14
C THR A 69 -14.60 44.94 11.49
N ASP A 70 -13.66 44.30 12.16
CA ASP A 70 -13.14 44.79 13.45
C ASP A 70 -12.39 46.08 13.29
N ALA A 71 -11.65 46.27 12.21
CA ALA A 71 -10.93 47.49 11.93
C ALA A 71 -11.88 48.66 11.64
N ASP A 72 -13.01 48.39 10.98
CA ASP A 72 -14.01 49.39 10.66
C ASP A 72 -14.86 49.80 11.87
N SER A 73 -14.99 48.86 12.79
CA SER A 73 -15.77 49.11 14.00
C SER A 73 -14.93 49.78 15.09
#